data_d98bfff7fd1617d54c34e314cec93dcc
#
_entry.id   d98bfff7fd1617d54c34e314cec93dcc
#
_cell.length_a   1.000
_cell.length_b   1.000
_cell.length_c   1.000
_cell.angle_alpha   90.00
_cell.angle_beta   90.00
_cell.angle_gamma   90.00
#
_symmetry.space_group_name_H-M   'P 1'
#
loop_
_entity.id
_entity.type
_entity.pdbx_description
1 polymer ?
#
loop_
_entity_poly.entity_id
_entity_poly.type
_entity_poly.pdbx_seq_one_letter_code
_entity_poly.pdbx_strand_id
1 'polypeptide(L)'
;DSFVSLTGSETLTNKTLTSPTINSPTITNVTATNLTLTDASIVFEGVTADAHETTLTVVDPTADRTVTIPNETGTLITSASAATNAFSTAMAAALG
;
A
#
# COMPACT_ATOMS: atom_id res chain seq x y z
N ASP A 1 -8.07 35.20 19.34
CA ASP A 1 -8.24 34.11 18.40
C ASP A 1 -7.57 34.40 17.08
N SER A 2 -7.08 33.31 16.41
CA SER A 2 -6.41 33.46 15.14
C SER A 2 -7.35 33.13 14.00
N PHE A 3 -7.25 33.85 12.91
CA PHE A 3 -7.98 33.56 11.69
C PHE A 3 -7.15 32.70 10.77
N VAL A 4 -7.81 31.79 10.05
CA VAL A 4 -7.20 31.09 8.95
C VAL A 4 -7.53 31.86 7.67
N SER A 5 -6.51 32.40 7.01
CA SER A 5 -6.72 33.18 5.79
C SER A 5 -6.99 32.26 4.60
N LEU A 6 -7.51 32.81 3.52
CA LEU A 6 -7.77 32.06 2.28
C LEU A 6 -6.49 31.75 1.51
N THR A 7 -5.44 32.55 1.68
CA THR A 7 -4.24 32.45 0.82
C THR A 7 -2.94 32.39 1.61
N GLY A 8 -2.99 32.53 2.92
CA GLY A 8 -1.79 32.50 3.76
C GLY A 8 -1.36 31.09 4.13
N SER A 9 -0.18 31.02 4.72
CA SER A 9 0.32 29.77 5.31
C SER A 9 0.03 29.78 6.80
N GLU A 10 -0.78 28.85 7.26
CA GLU A 10 -1.19 28.77 8.66
C GLU A 10 -0.89 27.38 9.22
N THR A 11 -0.67 27.34 10.54
CA THR A 11 -0.55 26.10 11.28
C THR A 11 -1.82 25.87 12.10
N LEU A 12 -2.47 24.73 11.91
CA LEU A 12 -3.63 24.33 12.71
C LEU A 12 -3.17 23.33 13.77
N THR A 13 -3.47 23.62 15.04
CA THR A 13 -3.09 22.77 16.15
C THR A 13 -4.34 22.28 16.87
N ASN A 14 -4.40 20.98 17.17
CA ASN A 14 -5.50 20.36 17.91
C ASN A 14 -6.87 20.64 17.26
N LYS A 15 -6.94 20.50 15.94
CA LYS A 15 -8.17 20.73 15.18
C LYS A 15 -8.76 19.43 14.70
N THR A 16 -10.09 19.36 14.72
CA THR A 16 -10.83 18.26 14.12
C THR A 16 -11.44 18.75 12.81
N LEU A 17 -11.18 18.03 11.74
CA LEU A 17 -11.76 18.33 10.43
C LEU A 17 -12.78 17.25 10.09
N THR A 18 -13.99 17.65 9.76
CA THR A 18 -15.06 16.74 9.37
C THR A 18 -15.25 16.80 7.88
N SER A 19 -15.10 15.66 7.22
CA SER A 19 -15.25 15.51 5.76
C SER A 19 -14.47 16.54 4.94
N PRO A 20 -13.17 16.78 5.25
CA PRO A 20 -12.40 17.73 4.47
C PRO A 20 -12.04 17.20 3.10
N THR A 21 -11.86 18.09 2.13
CA THR A 21 -11.19 17.79 0.87
C THR A 21 -9.78 18.34 0.95
N ILE A 22 -8.78 17.48 0.82
CA ILE A 22 -7.38 17.88 0.93
C ILE A 22 -6.67 17.45 -0.34
N ASN A 23 -6.08 18.41 -1.04
CA ASN A 23 -5.37 18.15 -2.30
C ASN A 23 -3.87 18.07 -2.05
N SER A 24 -3.24 17.01 -2.56
CA SER A 24 -1.79 16.80 -2.52
C SER A 24 -1.18 16.98 -1.12
N PRO A 25 -1.73 16.33 -0.08
CA PRO A 25 -1.19 16.48 1.26
C PRO A 25 0.13 15.73 1.44
N THR A 26 0.99 16.25 2.33
CA THR A 26 2.06 15.45 2.92
C THR A 26 1.61 15.08 4.32
N ILE A 27 1.51 13.78 4.61
CA ILE A 27 0.99 13.30 5.89
C ILE A 27 2.04 12.39 6.54
N THR A 28 2.39 12.69 7.79
CA THR A 28 3.34 11.91 8.58
C THR A 28 2.57 11.16 9.66
N ASN A 29 2.90 9.88 9.84
CA ASN A 29 2.30 9.03 10.89
C ASN A 29 0.78 8.89 10.74
N VAL A 30 0.35 8.36 9.58
CA VAL A 30 -1.08 8.17 9.29
C VAL A 30 -1.62 6.97 10.05
N THR A 31 -2.75 7.16 10.74
CA THR A 31 -3.60 6.06 11.20
C THR A 31 -4.91 6.14 10.43
N ALA A 32 -5.22 5.12 9.65
CA ALA A 32 -6.44 5.07 8.85
C ALA A 32 -7.27 3.86 9.23
N THR A 33 -8.56 4.05 9.46
CA THR A 33 -9.50 2.96 9.74
C THR A 33 -9.89 2.23 8.47
N ASN A 34 -10.25 2.96 7.43
CA ASN A 34 -10.56 2.40 6.13
C ASN A 34 -9.88 3.25 5.08
N LEU A 35 -9.10 2.61 4.22
CA LEU A 35 -8.40 3.30 3.14
C LEU A 35 -8.85 2.75 1.81
N THR A 36 -9.41 3.62 0.97
CA THR A 36 -9.77 3.29 -0.40
C THR A 36 -8.82 4.02 -1.33
N LEU A 37 -8.13 3.28 -2.19
CA LEU A 37 -7.27 3.83 -3.21
C LEU A 37 -7.96 3.71 -4.56
N THR A 38 -8.21 4.84 -5.19
CA THR A 38 -9.02 4.87 -6.42
C THR A 38 -8.19 4.68 -7.69
N ASP A 39 -6.89 4.94 -7.61
CA ASP A 39 -5.99 4.80 -8.76
C ASP A 39 -4.76 4.00 -8.32
N ALA A 40 -4.99 2.82 -8.05
CA ALA A 40 -4.45 1.79 -7.24
C ALA A 40 -2.97 1.49 -7.44
N SER A 41 -2.09 2.26 -6.84
CA SER A 41 -0.74 1.77 -6.55
C SER A 41 -0.26 2.34 -5.23
N ILE A 42 0.57 1.56 -4.54
CA ILE A 42 1.27 1.99 -3.33
C ILE A 42 2.76 1.92 -3.65
N VAL A 43 3.46 3.04 -3.48
CA VAL A 43 4.89 3.11 -3.75
C VAL A 43 5.63 3.11 -2.43
N PHE A 44 6.55 2.17 -2.28
CA PHE A 44 7.42 2.07 -1.11
C PHE A 44 8.83 2.51 -1.51
N GLU A 45 9.32 3.60 -0.93
CA GLU A 45 10.69 4.07 -1.15
C GLU A 45 11.72 3.11 -0.57
N GLY A 46 11.39 2.50 0.58
CA GLY A 46 12.35 1.70 1.33
C GLY A 46 13.18 2.56 2.27
N VAL A 47 14.25 1.98 2.81
CA VAL A 47 15.09 2.64 3.80
C VAL A 47 15.98 3.69 3.17
N THR A 48 16.45 3.43 1.95
CA THR A 48 17.36 4.33 1.23
C THR A 48 16.58 5.20 0.27
N ALA A 49 16.71 6.52 0.39
CA ALA A 49 16.07 7.46 -0.51
C ALA A 49 16.89 7.55 -1.80
N ASP A 50 16.48 6.85 -2.84
CA ASP A 50 17.19 6.80 -4.12
C ASP A 50 16.19 6.71 -5.28
N ALA A 51 16.66 6.31 -6.46
CA ALA A 51 15.82 6.21 -7.64
C ALA A 51 15.10 4.85 -7.77
N HIS A 52 15.18 4.00 -6.74
CA HIS A 52 14.61 2.65 -6.76
C HIS A 52 13.53 2.51 -5.70
N GLU A 53 12.31 2.17 -6.11
CA GLU A 53 11.15 1.97 -5.25
C GLU A 53 10.50 0.64 -5.57
N THR A 54 9.71 0.13 -4.61
CA THR A 54 8.82 -1.00 -4.86
C THR A 54 7.41 -0.49 -5.00
N THR A 55 6.77 -0.82 -6.11
CA THR A 55 5.38 -0.43 -6.35
C THR A 55 4.48 -1.66 -6.24
N LEU A 56 3.49 -1.58 -5.37
CA LEU A 56 2.43 -2.58 -5.26
C LEU A 56 1.23 -2.07 -6.05
N THR A 57 0.89 -2.78 -7.12
CA THR A 57 -0.20 -2.35 -8.02
C THR A 57 -1.16 -3.50 -8.26
N VAL A 58 -2.32 -3.19 -8.78
CA VAL A 58 -3.34 -4.18 -9.12
C VAL A 58 -3.70 -4.07 -10.60
N VAL A 59 -3.94 -5.22 -11.22
CA VAL A 59 -4.53 -5.26 -12.55
C VAL A 59 -5.99 -4.84 -12.43
N ASP A 60 -6.49 -4.10 -13.40
CA ASP A 60 -7.87 -3.62 -13.39
C ASP A 60 -8.84 -4.79 -13.18
N PRO A 61 -9.54 -4.83 -12.05
CA PRO A 61 -10.39 -5.98 -11.75
C PRO A 61 -11.69 -5.93 -12.57
N THR A 62 -12.11 -7.10 -13.04
CA THR A 62 -13.37 -7.26 -13.79
C THR A 62 -14.51 -7.73 -12.90
N ALA A 63 -14.24 -7.95 -11.63
CA ALA A 63 -15.22 -8.31 -10.62
C ALA A 63 -14.59 -7.97 -9.25
N ASP A 64 -15.37 -8.06 -8.21
CA ASP A 64 -14.82 -7.91 -6.87
C ASP A 64 -13.85 -9.04 -6.56
N ARG A 65 -12.66 -8.70 -6.09
CA ARG A 65 -11.60 -9.66 -5.76
C ARG A 65 -11.13 -9.42 -4.35
N THR A 66 -10.86 -10.51 -3.64
CA THR A 66 -10.30 -10.42 -2.29
C THR A 66 -8.97 -11.18 -2.24
N VAL A 67 -7.93 -10.52 -1.76
CA VAL A 67 -6.65 -11.16 -1.44
C VAL A 67 -6.45 -11.06 0.06
N THR A 68 -6.38 -12.20 0.71
CA THR A 68 -6.24 -12.27 2.17
C THR A 68 -4.78 -12.48 2.54
N ILE A 69 -4.27 -11.61 3.40
CA ILE A 69 -2.96 -11.81 4.02
C ILE A 69 -3.18 -12.68 5.25
N PRO A 70 -2.56 -13.88 5.32
CA PRO A 70 -2.83 -14.79 6.43
C PRO A 70 -2.26 -14.29 7.76
N ASN A 71 -2.81 -14.82 8.85
CA ASN A 71 -2.33 -14.52 10.20
C ASN A 71 -1.08 -15.35 10.51
N GLU A 72 0.03 -14.98 9.90
CA GLU A 72 1.30 -15.68 10.10
C GLU A 72 2.46 -14.74 9.78
N THR A 73 3.63 -15.08 10.30
CA THR A 73 4.86 -14.36 9.98
C THR A 73 5.54 -15.05 8.79
N GLY A 74 5.92 -14.27 7.80
CA GLY A 74 6.56 -14.83 6.63
C GLY A 74 6.96 -13.79 5.60
N THR A 75 7.41 -14.27 4.47
CA THR A 75 7.82 -13.44 3.34
C THR A 75 6.88 -13.71 2.17
N LEU A 76 6.40 -12.65 1.54
CA LEU A 76 5.63 -12.78 0.31
C LEU A 76 6.53 -13.30 -0.80
N ILE A 77 6.06 -14.34 -1.48
CA ILE A 77 6.81 -14.98 -2.56
C ILE A 77 6.24 -14.49 -3.89
N THR A 78 7.13 -14.06 -4.79
CA THR A 78 6.74 -13.70 -6.16
C THR A 78 6.80 -14.94 -7.04
N SER A 79 6.23 -14.85 -8.25
CA SER A 79 6.31 -15.92 -9.22
C SER A 79 7.75 -16.25 -9.62
N ALA A 80 8.67 -15.29 -9.48
CA ALA A 80 10.09 -15.53 -9.74
C ALA A 80 10.75 -16.36 -8.66
N SER A 81 10.23 -16.35 -7.44
CA SER A 81 10.81 -17.08 -6.29
C SER A 81 10.07 -18.36 -5.96
N ALA A 82 8.82 -18.50 -6.40
CA ALA A 82 8.01 -19.68 -6.14
C ALA A 82 8.41 -20.83 -7.06
N ALA A 83 8.38 -22.07 -6.54
CA ALA A 83 8.54 -23.25 -7.36
C ALA A 83 7.34 -23.38 -8.31
N THR A 84 7.61 -23.74 -9.57
CA THR A 84 6.54 -23.99 -10.53
C THR A 84 5.79 -25.27 -10.20
N ASN A 85 4.55 -25.39 -10.67
CA ASN A 85 3.78 -26.62 -10.49
C ASN A 85 4.50 -27.82 -11.10
N ALA A 86 5.12 -27.67 -12.28
CA ALA A 86 5.86 -28.73 -12.92
C ALA A 86 7.06 -29.17 -12.07
N PHE A 87 7.80 -28.22 -11.50
CA PHE A 87 8.93 -28.51 -10.62
C PHE A 87 8.46 -29.24 -9.35
N SER A 88 7.39 -28.73 -8.74
CA SER A 88 6.83 -29.33 -7.52
C SER A 88 6.36 -30.77 -7.76
N THR A 89 5.72 -31.02 -8.89
CA THR A 89 5.27 -32.35 -9.28
C THR A 89 6.47 -33.29 -9.52
N ALA A 90 7.50 -32.81 -10.20
CA ALA A 90 8.73 -33.61 -10.44
C ALA A 90 9.42 -33.94 -9.12
N MET A 91 9.49 -33.00 -8.18
CA MET A 91 10.09 -33.25 -6.86
C MET A 91 9.28 -34.28 -6.07
N ALA A 92 7.97 -34.20 -6.09
CA ALA A 92 7.11 -35.16 -5.41
C ALA A 92 7.28 -36.56 -6.00
N ALA A 93 7.34 -36.69 -7.32
CA ALA A 93 7.56 -37.96 -7.99
C ALA A 93 8.95 -38.55 -7.68
N ALA A 94 9.98 -37.68 -7.61
CA ALA A 94 11.34 -38.13 -7.33
C ALA A 94 11.51 -38.60 -5.88
N LEU A 95 10.74 -38.01 -4.96
CA LEU A 95 10.81 -38.37 -3.53
C LEU A 95 9.92 -39.58 -3.20
N GLY A 96 9.13 -40.00 -4.14
CA GLY A 96 8.29 -41.18 -3.98
C GLY A 96 6.94 -40.92 -3.41
#